data_d0278d55cbcfd45012ac3cf1aa51a6e5
#
_entry.id   d0278d55cbcfd45012ac3cf1aa51a6e5
#
_cell.length_a   1.000
_cell.length_b   1.000
_cell.length_c   1.000
_cell.angle_alpha   90.00
_cell.angle_beta   90.00
_cell.angle_gamma   90.00
#
_symmetry.space_group_name_H-M   'P 1'
#
loop_
_entity.id
_entity.type
_entity.pdbx_description
1 polymer ?
#
loop_
_entity_poly.entity_id
_entity_poly.type
_entity_poly.pdbx_seq_one_letter_code
_entity_poly.pdbx_strand_id
1 'polypeptide(L)'
;EEAHDYRYFPDPDLPPLVIAPEWIDEVRRALPELPGAMQARFELGYALPARDAITLTSSRELARYFEETVAALGGAAHAKVASNWVLGEVSAALNRADLDIGRVPVSASALAGLLRRIDDGTISGKIAKEVFDAMWGGEATDADAVIAAKGLRQISDEGAIDSIVDDVLAANPAIVAEFRAGKDKAFNSLVGKAMAASKGKANPAQVNAALKRK
;
A
#
# COMPACT_ATOMS: atom_id res chain seq x y z
N GLU A 1 -44.97 -13.34 -11.14
CA GLU A 1 -45.05 -13.75 -12.57
C GLU A 1 -44.19 -15.00 -12.72
N GLU A 2 -44.83 -16.12 -13.15
CA GLU A 2 -44.08 -17.35 -13.42
C GLU A 2 -43.66 -17.41 -14.91
N ALA A 3 -42.51 -18.04 -15.19
CA ALA A 3 -41.95 -18.12 -16.57
C ALA A 3 -42.92 -18.72 -17.58
N HIS A 4 -43.88 -19.52 -17.12
CA HIS A 4 -44.95 -20.13 -17.95
C HIS A 4 -45.96 -19.11 -18.50
N ASP A 5 -46.05 -17.92 -17.94
CA ASP A 5 -46.99 -16.91 -18.40
C ASP A 5 -46.58 -16.26 -19.71
N TYR A 6 -45.27 -16.32 -20.05
CA TYR A 6 -44.71 -15.65 -21.24
C TYR A 6 -44.81 -16.44 -22.52
N ARG A 7 -45.22 -17.72 -22.50
CA ARG A 7 -45.42 -18.57 -23.68
C ARG A 7 -44.29 -18.43 -24.72
N TYR A 8 -43.03 -18.71 -24.32
CA TYR A 8 -41.88 -18.64 -25.19
C TYR A 8 -42.03 -19.62 -26.37
N PHE A 9 -42.22 -19.12 -27.56
CA PHE A 9 -42.20 -19.86 -28.81
C PHE A 9 -41.36 -19.10 -29.83
N PRO A 10 -40.77 -19.83 -30.83
CA PRO A 10 -40.00 -19.17 -31.87
C PRO A 10 -40.87 -18.19 -32.65
N ASP A 11 -40.36 -17.00 -32.88
CA ASP A 11 -40.98 -16.01 -33.76
C ASP A 11 -40.89 -16.53 -35.19
N PRO A 12 -42.01 -16.69 -35.92
CA PRO A 12 -42.02 -17.26 -37.28
C PRO A 12 -41.28 -16.37 -38.29
N ASP A 13 -41.10 -15.11 -38.01
CA ASP A 13 -40.42 -14.15 -38.88
C ASP A 13 -38.89 -14.13 -38.65
N LEU A 14 -38.39 -14.82 -37.62
CA LEU A 14 -36.96 -14.91 -37.35
C LEU A 14 -36.39 -16.27 -37.77
N PRO A 15 -35.38 -16.30 -38.65
CA PRO A 15 -34.72 -17.56 -38.99
C PRO A 15 -33.96 -18.11 -37.78
N PRO A 16 -33.78 -19.44 -37.67
CA PRO A 16 -32.96 -20.02 -36.60
C PRO A 16 -31.55 -19.42 -36.58
N LEU A 17 -31.12 -18.93 -35.41
CA LEU A 17 -29.75 -18.50 -35.21
C LEU A 17 -28.83 -19.72 -35.09
N VAL A 18 -27.97 -19.93 -36.09
CA VAL A 18 -26.95 -20.96 -36.07
C VAL A 18 -25.59 -20.32 -35.75
N ILE A 19 -25.06 -20.64 -34.58
CA ILE A 19 -23.74 -20.19 -34.16
C ILE A 19 -22.74 -21.30 -34.46
N ALA A 20 -21.79 -21.01 -35.34
CA ALA A 20 -20.74 -21.98 -35.68
C ALA A 20 -19.80 -22.22 -34.48
N PRO A 21 -19.38 -23.48 -34.23
CA PRO A 21 -18.44 -23.78 -33.13
C PRO A 21 -17.14 -22.96 -33.20
N GLU A 22 -16.65 -22.73 -34.43
CA GLU A 22 -15.43 -21.95 -34.68
C GLU A 22 -15.55 -20.52 -34.18
N TRP A 23 -16.72 -19.88 -34.29
CA TRP A 23 -17.00 -18.56 -33.77
C TRP A 23 -17.04 -18.55 -32.24
N ILE A 24 -17.63 -19.57 -31.63
CA ILE A 24 -17.61 -19.75 -30.18
C ILE A 24 -16.18 -19.85 -29.67
N ASP A 25 -15.33 -20.61 -30.36
CA ASP A 25 -13.93 -20.79 -29.97
C ASP A 25 -13.09 -19.50 -30.18
N GLU A 26 -13.40 -18.73 -31.21
CA GLU A 26 -12.79 -17.42 -31.44
C GLU A 26 -13.14 -16.45 -30.30
N VAL A 27 -14.42 -16.32 -29.97
CA VAL A 27 -14.89 -15.50 -28.86
C VAL A 27 -14.27 -15.96 -27.55
N ARG A 28 -14.22 -17.27 -27.27
CA ARG A 28 -13.61 -17.82 -26.06
C ARG A 28 -12.13 -17.47 -25.95
N ARG A 29 -11.39 -17.49 -27.05
CA ARG A 29 -9.98 -17.10 -27.10
C ARG A 29 -9.78 -15.60 -26.95
N ALA A 30 -10.73 -14.79 -27.39
CA ALA A 30 -10.69 -13.34 -27.29
C ALA A 30 -11.20 -12.82 -25.93
N LEU A 31 -11.86 -13.67 -25.11
CA LEU A 31 -12.33 -13.27 -23.79
C LEU A 31 -11.15 -12.87 -22.90
N PRO A 32 -11.23 -11.71 -22.26
CA PRO A 32 -10.25 -11.37 -21.22
C PRO A 32 -10.39 -12.29 -20.02
N GLU A 33 -9.38 -12.31 -19.17
CA GLU A 33 -9.44 -13.04 -17.90
C GLU A 33 -10.71 -12.66 -17.11
N LEU A 34 -11.47 -13.67 -16.72
CA LEU A 34 -12.71 -13.49 -15.97
C LEU A 34 -12.42 -13.18 -14.49
N PRO A 35 -13.29 -12.44 -13.78
CA PRO A 35 -13.06 -12.04 -12.39
C PRO A 35 -12.71 -13.21 -11.46
N GLY A 36 -13.41 -14.34 -11.56
CA GLY A 36 -13.14 -15.51 -10.72
C GLY A 36 -11.77 -16.16 -10.98
N ALA A 37 -11.32 -16.20 -12.25
CA ALA A 37 -10.00 -16.69 -12.61
C ALA A 37 -8.90 -15.73 -12.10
N MET A 38 -9.12 -14.42 -12.25
CA MET A 38 -8.23 -13.37 -11.76
C MET A 38 -8.09 -13.42 -10.24
N GLN A 39 -9.20 -13.58 -9.51
CA GLN A 39 -9.18 -13.76 -8.06
C GLN A 39 -8.36 -14.97 -7.66
N ALA A 40 -8.61 -16.15 -8.23
CA ALA A 40 -7.85 -17.36 -7.95
C ALA A 40 -6.34 -17.18 -8.25
N ARG A 41 -6.01 -16.50 -9.34
CA ARG A 41 -4.62 -16.17 -9.68
C ARG A 41 -3.98 -15.23 -8.67
N PHE A 42 -4.70 -14.25 -8.14
CA PHE A 42 -4.19 -13.34 -7.11
C PHE A 42 -3.96 -14.07 -5.78
N GLU A 43 -4.85 -14.97 -5.40
CA GLU A 43 -4.68 -15.80 -4.20
C GLU A 43 -3.47 -16.74 -4.32
N LEU A 44 -3.33 -17.43 -5.44
CA LEU A 44 -2.27 -18.43 -5.65
C LEU A 44 -0.94 -17.79 -6.08
N GLY A 45 -0.98 -16.87 -7.04
CA GLY A 45 0.22 -16.31 -7.65
C GLY A 45 0.90 -15.22 -6.81
N TYR A 46 0.11 -14.48 -6.03
CA TYR A 46 0.61 -13.42 -5.15
C TYR A 46 0.50 -13.77 -3.67
N ALA A 47 0.02 -14.97 -3.33
CA ALA A 47 -0.22 -15.43 -1.95
C ALA A 47 -1.03 -14.42 -1.11
N LEU A 48 -2.04 -13.80 -1.74
CA LEU A 48 -2.90 -12.84 -1.07
C LEU A 48 -4.05 -13.54 -0.34
N PRO A 49 -4.52 -12.98 0.79
CA PRO A 49 -5.77 -13.43 1.41
C PRO A 49 -6.93 -13.26 0.43
N ALA A 50 -7.90 -14.19 0.45
CA ALA A 50 -9.08 -14.15 -0.42
C ALA A 50 -9.81 -12.81 -0.39
N ARG A 51 -9.94 -12.19 0.79
CA ARG A 51 -10.55 -10.86 0.94
C ARG A 51 -9.83 -9.79 0.13
N ASP A 52 -8.48 -9.76 0.19
CA ASP A 52 -7.68 -8.79 -0.53
C ASP A 52 -7.78 -9.03 -2.04
N ALA A 53 -7.72 -10.30 -2.47
CA ALA A 53 -7.87 -10.70 -3.86
C ALA A 53 -9.24 -10.28 -4.43
N ILE A 54 -10.34 -10.54 -3.71
CA ILE A 54 -11.68 -10.10 -4.11
C ILE A 54 -11.73 -8.58 -4.31
N THR A 55 -11.19 -7.82 -3.36
CA THR A 55 -11.25 -6.36 -3.45
C THR A 55 -10.39 -5.82 -4.59
N LEU A 56 -9.17 -6.34 -4.76
CA LEU A 56 -8.26 -5.93 -5.84
C LEU A 56 -8.80 -6.27 -7.23
N THR A 57 -9.59 -7.34 -7.35
CA THR A 57 -10.18 -7.77 -8.62
C THR A 57 -11.61 -7.27 -8.83
N SER A 58 -12.11 -6.36 -7.99
CA SER A 58 -13.44 -5.77 -8.10
C SER A 58 -13.60 -4.90 -9.37
N SER A 59 -12.51 -4.34 -9.88
CA SER A 59 -12.44 -3.73 -11.22
C SER A 59 -11.14 -4.10 -11.93
N ARG A 60 -11.15 -4.08 -13.25
CA ARG A 60 -9.96 -4.37 -14.08
C ARG A 60 -8.87 -3.31 -13.89
N GLU A 61 -9.28 -2.08 -13.76
CA GLU A 61 -8.39 -0.94 -13.59
C GLU A 61 -7.62 -1.05 -12.26
N LEU A 62 -8.30 -1.45 -11.18
CA LEU A 62 -7.67 -1.65 -9.87
C LEU A 62 -6.72 -2.84 -9.90
N ALA A 63 -7.14 -3.96 -10.50
CA ALA A 63 -6.29 -5.13 -10.67
C ALA A 63 -5.03 -4.80 -11.46
N ARG A 64 -5.17 -4.08 -12.58
CA ARG A 64 -4.06 -3.64 -13.41
C ARG A 64 -3.10 -2.72 -12.64
N TYR A 65 -3.63 -1.73 -11.93
CA TYR A 65 -2.80 -0.82 -11.13
C TYR A 65 -1.98 -1.56 -10.07
N PHE A 66 -2.60 -2.53 -9.40
CA PHE A 66 -1.92 -3.40 -8.45
C PHE A 66 -0.81 -4.23 -9.13
N GLU A 67 -1.11 -4.89 -10.25
CA GLU A 67 -0.13 -5.72 -10.97
C GLU A 67 1.03 -4.90 -11.52
N GLU A 68 0.77 -3.72 -12.07
CA GLU A 68 1.80 -2.78 -12.51
C GLU A 68 2.69 -2.33 -11.33
N THR A 69 2.10 -2.10 -10.15
CA THR A 69 2.86 -1.78 -8.94
C THR A 69 3.75 -2.94 -8.51
N VAL A 70 3.21 -4.16 -8.50
CA VAL A 70 3.97 -5.39 -8.16
C VAL A 70 5.11 -5.63 -9.14
N ALA A 71 4.84 -5.49 -10.44
CA ALA A 71 5.85 -5.64 -11.49
C ALA A 71 6.98 -4.60 -11.33
N ALA A 72 6.61 -3.34 -11.08
CA ALA A 72 7.57 -2.27 -10.84
C ALA A 72 8.40 -2.49 -9.57
N LEU A 73 7.87 -3.19 -8.56
CA LEU A 73 8.61 -3.55 -7.34
C LEU A 73 9.58 -4.72 -7.52
N GLY A 74 9.50 -5.44 -8.63
CA GLY A 74 10.35 -6.61 -8.91
C GLY A 74 9.67 -7.96 -8.74
N GLY A 75 8.35 -7.98 -8.62
CA GLY A 75 7.54 -9.22 -8.70
C GLY A 75 6.80 -9.62 -7.43
N ALA A 76 6.30 -10.84 -7.43
CA ALA A 76 5.32 -11.37 -6.46
C ALA A 76 5.78 -11.31 -4.99
N ALA A 77 7.08 -11.30 -4.71
CA ALA A 77 7.60 -11.18 -3.35
C ALA A 77 7.12 -9.90 -2.63
N HIS A 78 6.82 -8.84 -3.39
CA HIS A 78 6.36 -7.56 -2.87
C HIS A 78 4.84 -7.38 -2.95
N ALA A 79 4.09 -8.40 -3.41
CA ALA A 79 2.64 -8.31 -3.62
C ALA A 79 1.87 -7.92 -2.35
N LYS A 80 2.29 -8.43 -1.19
CA LYS A 80 1.62 -8.12 0.08
C LYS A 80 1.76 -6.65 0.47
N VAL A 81 2.95 -6.06 0.32
CA VAL A 81 3.14 -4.64 0.63
C VAL A 81 2.40 -3.76 -0.38
N ALA A 82 2.43 -4.11 -1.68
CA ALA A 82 1.65 -3.42 -2.70
C ALA A 82 0.15 -3.49 -2.41
N SER A 83 -0.39 -4.68 -2.07
CA SER A 83 -1.80 -4.86 -1.69
C SER A 83 -2.19 -3.96 -0.52
N ASN A 84 -1.40 -3.95 0.54
CA ASN A 84 -1.68 -3.13 1.72
C ASN A 84 -1.76 -1.63 1.37
N TRP A 85 -0.88 -1.13 0.50
CA TRP A 85 -0.87 0.27 0.10
C TRP A 85 -1.99 0.62 -0.88
N VAL A 86 -2.25 -0.25 -1.85
CA VAL A 86 -3.34 -0.04 -2.81
C VAL A 86 -4.70 -0.06 -2.12
N LEU A 87 -4.96 -1.06 -1.26
CA LEU A 87 -6.22 -1.18 -0.53
C LEU A 87 -6.34 -0.18 0.64
N GLY A 88 -5.23 0.28 1.18
CA GLY A 88 -5.19 1.27 2.25
C GLY A 88 -5.10 2.69 1.72
N GLU A 89 -3.88 3.19 1.53
CA GLU A 89 -3.61 4.61 1.27
C GLU A 89 -4.18 5.10 -0.07
N VAL A 90 -3.99 4.32 -1.15
CA VAL A 90 -4.49 4.68 -2.49
C VAL A 90 -6.01 4.71 -2.49
N SER A 91 -6.67 3.64 -2.02
CA SER A 91 -8.13 3.59 -1.96
C SER A 91 -8.73 4.66 -1.05
N ALA A 92 -8.08 4.94 0.09
CA ALA A 92 -8.52 6.02 0.98
C ALA A 92 -8.40 7.41 0.31
N ALA A 93 -7.34 7.65 -0.46
CA ALA A 93 -7.14 8.90 -1.19
C ALA A 93 -8.15 9.06 -2.34
N LEU A 94 -8.42 7.99 -3.09
CA LEU A 94 -9.46 7.96 -4.14
C LEU A 94 -10.83 8.29 -3.55
N ASN A 95 -11.21 7.63 -2.45
CA ASN A 95 -12.48 7.88 -1.78
C ASN A 95 -12.62 9.33 -1.27
N ARG A 96 -11.55 9.90 -0.70
CA ARG A 96 -11.56 11.31 -0.25
C ARG A 96 -11.71 12.30 -1.41
N ALA A 97 -11.17 11.96 -2.57
CA ALA A 97 -11.18 12.82 -3.75
C ALA A 97 -12.37 12.55 -4.68
N ASP A 98 -13.23 11.57 -4.37
CA ASP A 98 -14.31 11.07 -5.23
C ASP A 98 -13.82 10.75 -6.65
N LEU A 99 -12.72 9.97 -6.72
CA LEU A 99 -12.07 9.59 -7.97
C LEU A 99 -12.06 8.07 -8.16
N ASP A 100 -12.22 7.66 -9.41
CA ASP A 100 -11.95 6.28 -9.83
C ASP A 100 -10.44 6.02 -9.99
N ILE A 101 -10.03 4.77 -9.85
CA ILE A 101 -8.62 4.36 -9.98
C ILE A 101 -8.00 4.74 -11.34
N GLY A 102 -8.80 4.80 -12.41
CA GLY A 102 -8.35 5.26 -13.72
C GLY A 102 -7.89 6.72 -13.77
N ARG A 103 -8.20 7.50 -12.72
CA ARG A 103 -7.83 8.91 -12.60
C ARG A 103 -6.85 9.17 -11.44
N VAL A 104 -6.24 8.10 -10.90
CA VAL A 104 -5.26 8.19 -9.82
C VAL A 104 -4.08 9.09 -10.23
N PRO A 105 -3.73 10.12 -9.45
CA PRO A 105 -2.63 11.02 -9.82
C PRO A 105 -1.25 10.40 -9.60
N VAL A 106 -1.14 9.43 -8.69
CA VAL A 106 0.11 8.71 -8.40
C VAL A 106 0.14 7.43 -9.24
N SER A 107 1.02 7.36 -10.22
CA SER A 107 1.16 6.17 -11.08
C SER A 107 1.64 4.94 -10.29
N ALA A 108 1.38 3.75 -10.82
CA ALA A 108 1.85 2.50 -10.23
C ALA A 108 3.39 2.46 -10.05
N SER A 109 4.14 2.99 -11.02
CA SER A 109 5.59 3.09 -10.94
C SER A 109 6.07 4.08 -9.87
N ALA A 110 5.37 5.19 -9.70
CA ALA A 110 5.67 6.18 -8.65
C ALA A 110 5.37 5.61 -7.25
N LEU A 111 4.24 4.91 -7.09
CA LEU A 111 3.95 4.17 -5.85
C LEU A 111 5.02 3.12 -5.57
N ALA A 112 5.43 2.34 -6.55
CA ALA A 112 6.52 1.36 -6.39
C ALA A 112 7.84 2.03 -5.98
N GLY A 113 8.15 3.20 -6.51
CA GLY A 113 9.30 4.01 -6.09
C GLY A 113 9.25 4.34 -4.60
N LEU A 114 8.10 4.81 -4.12
CA LEU A 114 7.86 5.09 -2.70
C LEU A 114 8.03 3.84 -1.82
N LEU A 115 7.45 2.71 -2.24
CA LEU A 115 7.53 1.46 -1.48
C LEU A 115 8.96 0.93 -1.37
N ARG A 116 9.78 1.10 -2.41
CA ARG A 116 11.22 0.78 -2.33
C ARG A 116 11.94 1.60 -1.25
N ARG A 117 11.57 2.88 -1.06
CA ARG A 117 12.18 3.74 -0.03
C ARG A 117 11.80 3.36 1.39
N ILE A 118 10.69 2.64 1.55
CA ILE A 118 10.35 1.99 2.83
C ILE A 118 11.19 0.73 3.02
N ASP A 119 11.30 -0.09 1.98
CA ASP A 119 12.00 -1.38 2.02
C ASP A 119 13.51 -1.21 2.26
N ASP A 120 14.14 -0.23 1.60
CA ASP A 120 15.55 0.09 1.78
C ASP A 120 15.85 0.93 3.06
N GLY A 121 14.83 1.27 3.84
CA GLY A 121 14.99 2.02 5.08
C GLY A 121 15.31 3.51 4.89
N THR A 122 15.20 4.04 3.68
CA THR A 122 15.41 5.48 3.40
C THR A 122 14.40 6.35 4.17
N ILE A 123 13.16 5.86 4.30
CA ILE A 123 12.09 6.52 5.07
C ILE A 123 11.31 5.50 5.89
N SER A 124 10.70 5.97 6.99
CA SER A 124 9.77 5.14 7.78
C SER A 124 8.39 5.08 7.13
N GLY A 125 7.57 4.06 7.47
CA GLY A 125 6.20 3.96 6.98
C GLY A 125 5.33 5.17 7.33
N LYS A 126 5.62 5.87 8.42
CA LYS A 126 4.95 7.13 8.79
C LYS A 126 5.31 8.26 7.81
N ILE A 127 6.58 8.41 7.50
CA ILE A 127 7.07 9.41 6.55
C ILE A 127 6.57 9.09 5.15
N ALA A 128 6.47 7.81 4.78
CA ALA A 128 5.97 7.40 3.48
C ALA A 128 4.54 7.87 3.21
N LYS A 129 3.68 7.95 4.22
CA LYS A 129 2.33 8.53 4.07
C LYS A 129 2.39 10.02 3.74
N GLU A 130 3.26 10.78 4.40
CA GLU A 130 3.48 12.19 4.10
C GLU A 130 4.02 12.39 2.67
N VAL A 131 4.95 11.54 2.24
CA VAL A 131 5.47 11.55 0.87
C VAL A 131 4.37 11.21 -0.13
N PHE A 132 3.54 10.21 0.15
CA PHE A 132 2.41 9.85 -0.70
C PHE A 132 1.40 10.99 -0.84
N ASP A 133 1.03 11.65 0.27
CA ASP A 133 0.12 12.78 0.26
C ASP A 133 0.68 13.96 -0.57
N ALA A 134 1.99 14.23 -0.49
CA ALA A 134 2.65 15.24 -1.30
C ALA A 134 2.65 14.88 -2.80
N MET A 135 2.93 13.62 -3.15
CA MET A 135 2.83 13.12 -4.52
C MET A 135 1.39 13.20 -5.04
N TRP A 136 0.42 12.84 -4.20
CA TRP A 136 -1.00 12.94 -4.52
C TRP A 136 -1.44 14.38 -4.81
N GLY A 137 -0.94 15.33 -4.02
CA GLY A 137 -1.16 16.78 -4.20
C GLY A 137 -0.42 17.39 -5.38
N GLY A 138 0.41 16.61 -6.11
CA GLY A 138 1.15 17.09 -7.27
C GLY A 138 2.41 17.94 -6.94
N GLU A 139 2.91 17.86 -5.69
CA GLU A 139 4.15 18.58 -5.31
C GLU A 139 5.36 18.03 -6.07
N ALA A 140 5.38 16.72 -6.37
CA ALA A 140 6.37 16.07 -7.23
C ALA A 140 5.80 14.77 -7.80
N THR A 141 6.40 14.29 -8.89
CA THR A 141 5.96 13.08 -9.60
C THR A 141 6.54 11.79 -9.00
N ASP A 142 7.58 11.88 -8.21
CA ASP A 142 8.28 10.75 -7.61
C ASP A 142 8.65 10.98 -6.14
N ALA A 143 8.83 9.87 -5.41
CA ALA A 143 9.12 9.90 -3.99
C ALA A 143 10.45 10.54 -3.65
N ASP A 144 11.49 10.35 -4.47
CA ASP A 144 12.83 10.85 -4.19
C ASP A 144 12.88 12.38 -4.23
N ALA A 145 12.15 12.98 -5.17
CA ALA A 145 12.03 14.44 -5.25
C ALA A 145 11.37 15.02 -3.99
N VAL A 146 10.27 14.40 -3.51
CA VAL A 146 9.62 14.83 -2.25
C VAL A 146 10.54 14.65 -1.05
N ILE A 147 11.19 13.48 -0.93
CA ILE A 147 12.11 13.16 0.17
C ILE A 147 13.26 14.17 0.22
N ALA A 148 13.84 14.50 -0.93
CA ALA A 148 14.93 15.47 -1.03
C ALA A 148 14.46 16.88 -0.68
N ALA A 149 13.35 17.34 -1.28
CA ALA A 149 12.83 18.69 -1.08
C ALA A 149 12.44 18.96 0.39
N LYS A 150 11.84 17.97 1.06
CA LYS A 150 11.40 18.09 2.46
C LYS A 150 12.44 17.58 3.47
N GLY A 151 13.59 17.06 3.01
CA GLY A 151 14.64 16.53 3.88
C GLY A 151 14.14 15.39 4.77
N LEU A 152 13.35 14.46 4.22
CA LEU A 152 12.63 13.42 4.97
C LEU A 152 13.41 12.11 5.14
N ARG A 153 14.69 12.08 4.80
CA ARG A 153 15.52 10.87 5.00
C ARG A 153 15.53 10.44 6.46
N GLN A 154 15.42 9.15 6.68
CA GLN A 154 15.52 8.55 8.00
C GLN A 154 16.93 8.71 8.56
N ILE A 155 17.04 9.05 9.83
CA ILE A 155 18.30 9.09 10.56
C ILE A 155 18.58 7.66 11.03
N SER A 156 19.61 7.04 10.46
CA SER A 156 20.05 5.68 10.81
C SER A 156 21.48 5.67 11.35
N ASP A 157 22.10 6.84 11.49
CA ASP A 157 23.42 6.99 12.10
C ASP A 157 23.33 6.78 13.62
N GLU A 158 24.05 5.78 14.13
CA GLU A 158 24.02 5.43 15.55
C GLU A 158 24.47 6.60 16.45
N GLY A 159 25.50 7.35 16.03
CA GLY A 159 26.00 8.49 16.78
C GLY A 159 24.97 9.62 16.91
N ALA A 160 24.26 9.91 15.81
CA ALA A 160 23.20 10.91 15.81
C ALA A 160 22.00 10.46 16.68
N ILE A 161 21.64 9.16 16.62
CA ILE A 161 20.58 8.60 17.45
C ILE A 161 20.98 8.61 18.93
N ASP A 162 22.22 8.23 19.28
CA ASP A 162 22.72 8.25 20.62
C ASP A 162 22.72 9.67 21.22
N SER A 163 23.07 10.68 20.43
CA SER A 163 23.00 12.09 20.86
C SER A 163 21.55 12.51 21.15
N ILE A 164 20.61 12.18 20.27
CA ILE A 164 19.18 12.47 20.48
C ILE A 164 18.67 11.79 21.76
N VAL A 165 19.07 10.54 21.99
CA VAL A 165 18.67 9.78 23.17
C VAL A 165 19.27 10.40 24.43
N ASP A 166 20.55 10.80 24.43
CA ASP A 166 21.18 11.44 25.55
C ASP A 166 20.50 12.76 25.94
N ASP A 167 20.19 13.61 24.96
CA ASP A 167 19.46 14.86 25.17
C ASP A 167 18.06 14.59 25.78
N VAL A 168 17.38 13.58 25.32
CA VAL A 168 16.03 13.20 25.82
C VAL A 168 16.13 12.67 27.26
N LEU A 169 17.12 11.83 27.58
CA LEU A 169 17.31 11.30 28.92
C LEU A 169 17.67 12.44 29.90
N ALA A 170 18.55 13.34 29.50
CA ALA A 170 18.95 14.51 30.30
C ALA A 170 17.77 15.44 30.57
N ALA A 171 16.92 15.66 29.60
CA ALA A 171 15.73 16.51 29.71
C ALA A 171 14.58 15.90 30.52
N ASN A 172 14.60 14.57 30.79
CA ASN A 172 13.48 13.85 31.40
C ASN A 172 13.90 12.95 32.59
N PRO A 173 14.63 13.44 33.59
CA PRO A 173 15.16 12.63 34.69
C PRO A 173 14.08 11.93 35.53
N ALA A 174 12.89 12.54 35.67
CA ALA A 174 11.77 11.93 36.37
C ALA A 174 11.23 10.70 35.69
N ILE A 175 11.10 10.72 34.33
CA ILE A 175 10.63 9.57 33.54
C ILE A 175 11.68 8.45 33.57
N VAL A 176 12.97 8.79 33.53
CA VAL A 176 14.07 7.83 33.67
C VAL A 176 14.01 7.12 35.02
N ALA A 177 13.79 7.88 36.13
CA ALA A 177 13.63 7.32 37.47
C ALA A 177 12.41 6.36 37.55
N GLU A 178 11.29 6.72 36.92
CA GLU A 178 10.11 5.87 36.87
C GLU A 178 10.37 4.56 36.08
N PHE A 179 11.13 4.62 35.00
CA PHE A 179 11.50 3.43 34.24
C PHE A 179 12.40 2.51 35.07
N ARG A 180 13.41 3.08 35.75
CA ARG A 180 14.29 2.33 36.66
C ARG A 180 13.58 1.73 37.88
N ALA A 181 12.43 2.30 38.24
CA ALA A 181 11.52 1.77 39.28
C ALA A 181 10.58 0.65 38.73
N GLY A 182 10.75 0.22 37.48
CA GLY A 182 10.01 -0.91 36.87
C GLY A 182 8.70 -0.54 36.17
N LYS A 183 8.48 0.75 35.85
CA LYS A 183 7.30 1.18 35.10
C LYS A 183 7.53 1.12 33.58
N ASP A 184 7.11 0.04 32.92
CA ASP A 184 7.28 -0.14 31.46
C ASP A 184 6.68 0.99 30.61
N LYS A 185 5.61 1.63 31.09
CA LYS A 185 4.99 2.76 30.38
C LYS A 185 5.95 3.95 30.24
N ALA A 186 6.87 4.13 31.17
CA ALA A 186 7.86 5.19 31.12
C ALA A 186 8.84 5.01 29.96
N PHE A 187 9.20 3.76 29.61
CA PHE A 187 10.02 3.47 28.44
C PHE A 187 9.37 3.94 27.15
N ASN A 188 8.09 3.61 26.93
CA ASN A 188 7.36 4.04 25.75
C ASN A 188 7.24 5.58 25.66
N SER A 189 7.16 6.27 26.80
CA SER A 189 7.17 7.72 26.85
C SER A 189 8.53 8.31 26.42
N LEU A 190 9.66 7.70 26.83
CA LEU A 190 10.99 8.10 26.38
C LEU A 190 11.18 7.86 24.87
N VAL A 191 10.72 6.71 24.36
CA VAL A 191 10.71 6.43 22.91
C VAL A 191 9.92 7.49 22.17
N GLY A 192 8.71 7.81 22.63
CA GLY A 192 7.88 8.86 22.04
C GLY A 192 8.57 10.22 21.99
N LYS A 193 9.28 10.59 23.06
CA LYS A 193 10.04 11.85 23.15
C LYS A 193 11.24 11.86 22.18
N ALA A 194 12.00 10.77 22.08
CA ALA A 194 13.11 10.64 21.13
C ALA A 194 12.63 10.71 19.69
N MET A 195 11.51 10.06 19.38
CA MET A 195 10.88 10.17 18.07
C MET A 195 10.39 11.60 17.77
N ALA A 196 9.83 12.31 18.76
CA ALA A 196 9.41 13.70 18.61
C ALA A 196 10.63 14.63 18.41
N ALA A 197 11.70 14.45 19.17
CA ALA A 197 12.95 15.22 19.04
C ALA A 197 13.57 15.08 17.65
N SER A 198 13.52 13.88 17.06
CA SER A 198 13.96 13.60 15.69
C SER A 198 12.93 14.00 14.61
N LYS A 199 11.79 14.60 14.98
CA LYS A 199 10.66 14.90 14.09
C LYS A 199 10.15 13.65 13.34
N GLY A 200 10.21 12.48 13.97
CA GLY A 200 9.82 11.20 13.38
C GLY A 200 10.84 10.59 12.40
N LYS A 201 12.02 11.18 12.27
CA LYS A 201 13.06 10.74 11.32
C LYS A 201 14.01 9.68 11.88
N ALA A 202 14.14 9.52 13.20
CA ALA A 202 14.97 8.47 13.76
C ALA A 202 14.39 7.08 13.50
N ASN A 203 15.27 6.08 13.32
CA ASN A 203 14.84 4.69 13.20
C ASN A 203 14.31 4.18 14.55
N PRO A 204 13.02 3.78 14.66
CA PRO A 204 12.43 3.40 15.94
C PRO A 204 13.13 2.20 16.60
N ALA A 205 13.60 1.23 15.80
CA ALA A 205 14.30 0.06 16.32
C ALA A 205 15.65 0.45 16.95
N GLN A 206 16.39 1.35 16.30
CA GLN A 206 17.66 1.86 16.81
C GLN A 206 17.47 2.76 18.04
N VAL A 207 16.41 3.59 18.06
CA VAL A 207 16.04 4.40 19.26
C VAL A 207 15.73 3.47 20.43
N ASN A 208 14.94 2.42 20.22
CA ASN A 208 14.65 1.42 21.25
C ASN A 208 15.93 0.73 21.77
N ALA A 209 16.83 0.33 20.86
CA ALA A 209 18.09 -0.29 21.22
C ALA A 209 18.99 0.67 22.00
N ALA A 210 19.11 1.93 21.57
CA ALA A 210 19.88 2.94 22.25
C ALA A 210 19.36 3.24 23.67
N LEU A 211 18.03 3.41 23.83
CA LEU A 211 17.39 3.61 25.13
C LEU A 211 17.56 2.43 26.10
N LYS A 212 17.60 1.19 25.59
CA LYS A 212 17.83 0.00 26.43
C LYS A 212 19.30 -0.14 26.86
N ARG A 213 20.23 0.40 26.08
CA ARG A 213 21.66 0.33 26.33
C ARG A 213 22.10 1.33 27.40
N LYS A 214 21.36 2.43 27.58
CA LYS A 214 21.64 3.54 28.52
C LYS A 214 20.79 3.49 29.77
#